data_565720f0f8ca89673a3866cd5b5bbe56
#
_entry.id   565720f0f8ca89673a3866cd5b5bbe56
#
_cell.length_a   1.000
_cell.length_b   1.000
_cell.length_c   1.000
_cell.angle_alpha   90.00
_cell.angle_beta   90.00
_cell.angle_gamma   90.00
#
_symmetry.space_group_name_H-M   'P 1'
#
loop_
_entity.id
_entity.type
_entity.pdbx_description
1 polymer ?
#
loop_
_entity_poly.entity_id
_entity_poly.type
_entity_poly.pdbx_seq_one_letter_code
_entity_poly.pdbx_strand_id
1 'polypeptide(L)'
;MKKILYLILLLPFFSLQSCVEDEKDIFDASAAERIAAAMKEYRATLAAAENGWLLAYYPEKNHSIGGYNMMAKFTAEGNVTLSSEVATRNYEAGDTLTSQYDIISDMGPVLTFNTYNEILHHFTEPNGSSDVDGMAGDYEFIFMEVTPSKIILKGKKYDNKLVMIRLEEPTDPKTYYASIAAMEENASFGNYYFRVNGDSVSMAILSDRVLNIAYEQFDESGDVVVQEEGLAFTFTPTGIKLYEPFVYTKDLRSNSQVKMENFDWNEEAVTFTCTDAGVDAEFEAYLPEGYRFYKDFIGTYTMKHSCLLYTSPSPRDTERSR
;
A
#
# COMPACT_ATOMS: atom_id res chain seq x y z
N MET A 1 5.22 -34.87 -74.82
CA MET A 1 4.77 -35.19 -73.43
C MET A 1 5.89 -35.28 -72.43
N LYS A 2 7.05 -35.87 -72.72
CA LYS A 2 8.19 -35.97 -71.70
C LYS A 2 8.79 -34.63 -71.34
N LYS A 3 8.82 -33.64 -72.23
CA LYS A 3 9.37 -32.27 -71.91
C LYS A 3 8.47 -31.42 -71.00
N ILE A 4 7.16 -31.66 -71.03
CA ILE A 4 6.21 -30.99 -70.14
C ILE A 4 6.29 -31.57 -68.73
N LEU A 5 6.55 -32.87 -68.61
CA LEU A 5 6.73 -33.56 -67.31
C LEU A 5 7.91 -33.02 -66.53
N TYR A 6 9.05 -32.69 -67.18
CA TYR A 6 10.22 -32.09 -66.56
C TYR A 6 9.97 -30.63 -66.12
N LEU A 7 9.12 -29.90 -66.83
CA LEU A 7 8.76 -28.53 -66.48
C LEU A 7 7.88 -28.50 -65.20
N ILE A 8 7.00 -29.46 -65.06
CA ILE A 8 6.10 -29.58 -63.85
C ILE A 8 6.91 -30.09 -62.63
N LEU A 9 8.00 -30.87 -62.82
CA LEU A 9 8.84 -31.35 -61.74
C LEU A 9 9.81 -30.28 -61.20
N LEU A 10 10.09 -29.22 -62.00
CA LEU A 10 10.97 -28.10 -61.59
C LEU A 10 10.19 -26.95 -60.86
N LEU A 11 8.85 -26.92 -60.95
CA LEU A 11 8.04 -25.86 -60.33
C LEU A 11 8.07 -25.89 -58.76
N PRO A 12 8.11 -27.01 -58.03
CA PRO A 12 8.17 -26.98 -56.58
C PRO A 12 9.49 -26.60 -56.00
N PHE A 13 10.59 -26.52 -56.78
CA PHE A 13 11.90 -26.08 -56.27
C PHE A 13 12.05 -24.57 -56.11
N PHE A 14 11.19 -23.77 -56.78
CA PHE A 14 11.22 -22.30 -56.69
C PHE A 14 10.32 -21.74 -55.56
N SER A 15 9.43 -22.57 -54.97
CA SER A 15 8.52 -22.13 -53.89
C SER A 15 9.10 -22.31 -52.46
N LEU A 16 10.36 -22.71 -52.30
CA LEU A 16 11.05 -22.88 -51.03
C LEU A 16 11.99 -21.70 -50.67
N GLN A 17 12.00 -20.65 -51.47
CA GLN A 17 12.52 -19.38 -50.98
C GLN A 17 11.44 -18.67 -50.17
N SER A 18 11.11 -19.25 -49.01
CA SER A 18 10.54 -18.50 -47.91
C SER A 18 11.57 -17.38 -47.61
N CYS A 19 11.17 -16.16 -47.84
CA CYS A 19 11.89 -15.01 -47.30
C CYS A 19 12.00 -15.22 -45.80
N VAL A 20 13.12 -15.68 -45.34
CA VAL A 20 13.66 -15.31 -44.04
C VAL A 20 14.11 -13.87 -44.25
N GLU A 21 13.18 -12.90 -44.28
CA GLU A 21 13.54 -11.55 -43.89
C GLU A 21 14.06 -11.73 -42.47
N ASP A 22 15.36 -11.51 -42.27
CA ASP A 22 15.91 -11.27 -40.95
C ASP A 22 15.14 -10.07 -40.42
N GLU A 23 14.09 -10.36 -39.56
CA GLU A 23 13.49 -9.34 -38.76
C GLU A 23 14.65 -8.71 -38.00
N LYS A 24 14.97 -7.45 -38.37
CA LYS A 24 15.98 -6.69 -37.63
C LYS A 24 15.51 -6.71 -36.19
N ASP A 25 16.25 -7.41 -35.34
CA ASP A 25 16.02 -7.40 -33.91
C ASP A 25 15.88 -5.94 -33.48
N ILE A 26 14.70 -5.58 -32.98
CA ILE A 26 14.39 -4.23 -32.49
C ILE A 26 15.33 -3.89 -31.33
N PHE A 27 15.95 -4.89 -30.72
CA PHE A 27 16.83 -4.78 -29.58
C PHE A 27 18.23 -5.34 -29.90
N ASP A 28 19.27 -4.63 -29.47
CA ASP A 28 20.68 -5.00 -29.66
C ASP A 28 21.07 -6.27 -28.85
N ALA A 29 20.25 -6.71 -27.87
CA ALA A 29 20.49 -7.87 -27.03
C ALA A 29 19.26 -8.80 -26.98
N SER A 30 19.49 -10.11 -26.82
CA SER A 30 18.43 -11.09 -26.67
C SER A 30 17.59 -10.82 -25.41
N ALA A 31 16.35 -11.32 -25.38
CA ALA A 31 15.47 -11.19 -24.22
C ALA A 31 16.13 -11.75 -22.94
N ALA A 32 16.81 -12.88 -23.02
CA ALA A 32 17.52 -13.48 -21.89
C ALA A 32 18.65 -12.62 -21.35
N GLU A 33 19.46 -11.98 -22.24
CA GLU A 33 20.53 -11.09 -21.84
C GLU A 33 19.99 -9.81 -21.19
N ARG A 34 18.90 -9.26 -21.71
CA ARG A 34 18.24 -8.08 -21.12
C ARG A 34 17.67 -8.37 -19.73
N ILE A 35 17.01 -9.53 -19.55
CA ILE A 35 16.51 -9.97 -18.23
C ILE A 35 17.68 -10.14 -17.26
N ALA A 36 18.76 -10.82 -17.67
CA ALA A 36 19.94 -11.02 -16.82
C ALA A 36 20.59 -9.69 -16.41
N ALA A 37 20.68 -8.73 -17.34
CA ALA A 37 21.20 -7.39 -17.05
C ALA A 37 20.30 -6.64 -16.06
N ALA A 38 18.97 -6.66 -16.26
CA ALA A 38 18.01 -6.05 -15.35
C ALA A 38 18.04 -6.67 -13.95
N MET A 39 18.12 -8.00 -13.83
CA MET A 39 18.24 -8.67 -12.53
C MET A 39 19.50 -8.22 -11.77
N LYS A 40 20.62 -8.08 -12.46
CA LYS A 40 21.88 -7.59 -11.87
C LYS A 40 21.76 -6.14 -11.40
N GLU A 41 21.16 -5.28 -12.23
CA GLU A 41 20.93 -3.87 -11.94
C GLU A 41 19.99 -3.72 -10.74
N TYR A 42 18.86 -4.44 -10.71
CA TYR A 42 17.88 -4.36 -9.63
C TYR A 42 18.45 -4.83 -8.30
N ARG A 43 19.27 -5.91 -8.31
CA ARG A 43 19.98 -6.34 -7.10
C ARG A 43 20.95 -5.26 -6.59
N ALA A 44 21.68 -4.62 -7.49
CA ALA A 44 22.58 -3.53 -7.12
C ALA A 44 21.81 -2.33 -6.57
N THR A 45 20.67 -1.96 -7.17
CA THR A 45 19.80 -0.87 -6.71
C THR A 45 19.23 -1.15 -5.32
N LEU A 46 18.73 -2.36 -5.08
CA LEU A 46 18.22 -2.77 -3.77
C LEU A 46 19.29 -2.64 -2.67
N ALA A 47 20.50 -3.15 -2.95
CA ALA A 47 21.61 -3.16 -2.00
C ALA A 47 22.30 -1.79 -1.82
N ALA A 48 22.13 -0.86 -2.76
CA ALA A 48 22.75 0.47 -2.70
C ALA A 48 22.07 1.42 -1.68
N ALA A 49 20.93 1.07 -1.12
CA ALA A 49 20.26 1.85 -0.10
C ALA A 49 20.89 1.58 1.28
N GLU A 50 21.88 2.38 1.65
CA GLU A 50 22.64 2.20 2.92
C GLU A 50 21.76 2.26 4.16
N ASN A 51 20.73 3.13 4.15
CA ASN A 51 19.76 3.27 5.24
C ASN A 51 18.55 2.34 5.08
N GLY A 52 18.45 1.61 3.94
CA GLY A 52 17.33 0.74 3.60
C GLY A 52 16.21 1.46 2.85
N TRP A 53 15.07 0.81 2.82
CA TRP A 53 13.86 1.22 2.11
C TRP A 53 12.69 1.28 3.07
N LEU A 54 11.87 2.33 2.98
CA LEU A 54 10.54 2.37 3.56
C LEU A 54 9.56 1.79 2.54
N LEU A 55 8.76 0.84 2.96
CA LEU A 55 7.80 0.11 2.14
C LEU A 55 6.38 0.49 2.54
N ALA A 56 5.56 0.92 1.59
CA ALA A 56 4.11 0.96 1.72
C ALA A 56 3.56 -0.29 1.05
N TYR A 57 3.09 -1.24 1.86
CA TYR A 57 2.57 -2.52 1.42
C TYR A 57 1.06 -2.55 1.50
N TYR A 58 0.41 -2.74 0.36
CA TYR A 58 -1.04 -2.89 0.25
C TYR A 58 -1.35 -4.34 -0.06
N PRO A 59 -1.64 -5.16 0.97
CA PRO A 59 -2.09 -6.53 0.75
C PRO A 59 -3.45 -6.50 0.05
N GLU A 60 -3.80 -7.55 -0.69
CA GLU A 60 -5.06 -7.65 -1.40
C GLU A 60 -5.22 -6.64 -2.55
N LYS A 61 -5.77 -7.09 -3.66
CA LYS A 61 -5.88 -6.32 -4.91
C LYS A 61 -6.79 -5.09 -4.81
N ASN A 62 -7.90 -5.20 -4.05
CA ASN A 62 -8.89 -4.13 -3.95
C ASN A 62 -8.54 -3.12 -2.85
N HIS A 63 -7.42 -3.35 -2.11
CA HIS A 63 -6.93 -2.48 -1.05
C HIS A 63 -7.95 -2.23 0.07
N SER A 64 -8.87 -3.19 0.30
CA SER A 64 -10.01 -3.05 1.23
C SER A 64 -9.61 -2.92 2.69
N ILE A 65 -8.36 -3.30 3.02
CA ILE A 65 -7.77 -3.17 4.36
C ILE A 65 -6.69 -2.06 4.42
N GLY A 66 -6.54 -1.28 3.36
CA GLY A 66 -5.53 -0.22 3.26
C GLY A 66 -4.10 -0.72 3.19
N GLY A 67 -3.15 0.10 3.60
CA GLY A 67 -1.72 -0.17 3.50
C GLY A 67 -1.01 -0.18 4.84
N TYR A 68 0.12 -0.90 4.89
CA TYR A 68 0.96 -1.08 6.06
C TYR A 68 2.40 -0.67 5.77
N ASN A 69 3.05 -0.08 6.76
CA ASN A 69 4.44 0.32 6.65
C ASN A 69 5.38 -0.82 7.07
N MET A 70 6.40 -1.03 6.25
CA MET A 70 7.50 -1.94 6.52
C MET A 70 8.82 -1.23 6.24
N MET A 71 9.93 -1.73 6.77
CA MET A 71 11.26 -1.33 6.35
C MET A 71 12.04 -2.56 5.92
N ALA A 72 12.87 -2.39 4.88
CA ALA A 72 13.71 -3.44 4.34
C ALA A 72 15.13 -2.94 4.10
N LYS A 73 16.12 -3.72 4.48
CA LYS A 73 17.52 -3.49 4.13
C LYS A 73 18.08 -4.72 3.43
N PHE A 74 18.46 -4.55 2.16
CA PHE A 74 18.98 -5.60 1.31
C PHE A 74 20.51 -5.58 1.27
N THR A 75 21.12 -6.76 1.11
CA THR A 75 22.55 -6.89 0.84
C THR A 75 22.80 -7.52 -0.52
N ALA A 76 23.98 -7.28 -1.08
CA ALA A 76 24.36 -7.86 -2.37
C ALA A 76 24.46 -9.41 -2.34
N GLU A 77 24.70 -9.97 -1.16
CA GLU A 77 24.82 -11.43 -0.91
C GLU A 77 23.47 -12.15 -0.85
N GLY A 78 22.35 -11.41 -0.97
CA GLY A 78 21.01 -12.01 -0.98
C GLY A 78 20.33 -12.09 0.39
N ASN A 79 20.80 -11.32 1.38
CA ASN A 79 20.08 -11.22 2.65
C ASN A 79 19.20 -9.97 2.67
N VAL A 80 18.06 -10.08 3.35
CA VAL A 80 17.16 -8.96 3.62
C VAL A 80 16.80 -8.95 5.10
N THR A 81 16.90 -7.78 5.71
CA THR A 81 16.40 -7.54 7.07
C THR A 81 15.12 -6.73 6.97
N LEU A 82 14.03 -7.29 7.49
CA LEU A 82 12.69 -6.69 7.48
C LEU A 82 12.26 -6.26 8.88
N SER A 83 11.44 -5.24 8.95
CA SER A 83 10.63 -4.87 10.11
C SER A 83 9.26 -4.39 9.64
N SER A 84 8.25 -4.44 10.51
CA SER A 84 6.88 -4.01 10.22
C SER A 84 6.30 -3.22 11.39
N GLU A 85 5.34 -2.35 11.11
CA GLU A 85 4.49 -1.73 12.12
C GLU A 85 3.49 -2.70 12.75
N VAL A 86 3.25 -3.84 12.08
CA VAL A 86 2.34 -4.88 12.56
C VAL A 86 3.12 -5.88 13.41
N ALA A 87 2.69 -6.08 14.64
CA ALA A 87 3.20 -7.14 15.49
C ALA A 87 2.73 -8.50 14.97
N THR A 88 3.61 -9.49 15.07
CA THR A 88 3.31 -10.87 14.71
C THR A 88 3.29 -11.76 15.96
N ARG A 89 3.22 -13.07 15.80
CA ARG A 89 3.21 -13.98 16.93
C ARG A 89 4.48 -13.90 17.79
N ASN A 90 5.65 -13.69 17.16
CA ASN A 90 6.96 -13.74 17.82
C ASN A 90 7.74 -12.42 17.74
N TYR A 91 7.25 -11.41 17.03
CA TYR A 91 7.93 -10.13 16.80
C TYR A 91 6.99 -8.97 17.09
N GLU A 92 7.44 -8.05 17.93
CA GLU A 92 6.73 -6.79 18.19
C GLU A 92 6.95 -5.81 17.04
N ALA A 93 6.11 -4.77 16.95
CA ALA A 93 6.28 -3.69 15.98
C ALA A 93 7.68 -3.09 16.07
N GLY A 94 8.38 -3.03 14.94
CA GLY A 94 9.76 -2.53 14.85
C GLY A 94 10.86 -3.55 15.19
N ASP A 95 10.53 -4.75 15.62
CA ASP A 95 11.52 -5.83 15.69
C ASP A 95 11.96 -6.20 14.27
N THR A 96 13.19 -6.69 14.15
CA THR A 96 13.80 -7.01 12.86
C THR A 96 14.03 -8.51 12.71
N LEU A 97 13.80 -9.04 11.52
CA LEU A 97 14.09 -10.41 11.14
C LEU A 97 14.85 -10.44 9.81
N THR A 98 16.00 -11.14 9.81
CA THR A 98 16.80 -11.32 8.60
C THR A 98 16.50 -12.68 7.97
N SER A 99 16.26 -12.64 6.66
CA SER A 99 16.03 -13.81 5.82
C SER A 99 16.76 -13.66 4.49
N GLN A 100 16.53 -14.57 3.55
CA GLN A 100 17.12 -14.49 2.22
C GLN A 100 16.08 -14.01 1.21
N TYR A 101 16.56 -13.26 0.22
CA TYR A 101 15.81 -12.90 -0.98
C TYR A 101 16.61 -13.31 -2.22
N ASP A 102 15.91 -13.41 -3.33
CA ASP A 102 16.54 -13.55 -4.64
C ASP A 102 15.78 -12.75 -5.70
N ILE A 103 16.43 -12.51 -6.84
CA ILE A 103 15.75 -12.04 -8.03
C ILE A 103 15.85 -13.16 -9.05
N ILE A 104 14.69 -13.71 -9.41
CA ILE A 104 14.58 -14.84 -10.35
C ILE A 104 14.03 -14.37 -11.69
N SER A 105 14.28 -15.18 -12.73
CA SER A 105 13.70 -14.95 -14.07
C SER A 105 12.40 -15.76 -14.20
N ASP A 106 11.27 -15.05 -14.29
CA ASP A 106 9.95 -15.64 -14.57
C ASP A 106 9.16 -14.70 -15.48
N MET A 107 9.29 -14.84 -16.80
CA MET A 107 8.82 -13.89 -17.84
C MET A 107 9.34 -12.45 -17.66
N GLY A 108 10.26 -12.23 -16.75
CA GLY A 108 10.88 -10.97 -16.34
C GLY A 108 11.55 -11.14 -15.00
N PRO A 109 12.20 -10.08 -14.46
CA PRO A 109 12.75 -10.10 -13.11
C PRO A 109 11.63 -10.14 -12.07
N VAL A 110 11.73 -11.07 -11.11
CA VAL A 110 10.81 -11.21 -9.96
C VAL A 110 11.63 -11.22 -8.68
N LEU A 111 11.32 -10.32 -7.75
CA LEU A 111 11.83 -10.33 -6.39
C LEU A 111 11.09 -11.42 -5.61
N THR A 112 11.82 -12.37 -5.03
CA THR A 112 11.24 -13.42 -4.19
C THR A 112 11.89 -13.46 -2.81
N PHE A 113 11.06 -13.56 -1.78
CA PHE A 113 11.48 -13.81 -0.41
C PHE A 113 11.39 -15.31 -0.17
N ASN A 114 12.40 -16.03 -0.69
CA ASN A 114 12.41 -17.51 -0.80
C ASN A 114 12.66 -18.24 0.51
N THR A 115 12.98 -17.52 1.59
CA THR A 115 13.05 -18.08 2.95
C THR A 115 11.94 -17.48 3.81
N TYR A 116 11.30 -18.31 4.62
CA TYR A 116 10.26 -17.85 5.53
C TYR A 116 10.74 -16.69 6.42
N ASN A 117 9.99 -15.61 6.41
CA ASN A 117 10.18 -14.44 7.25
C ASN A 117 8.83 -14.09 7.86
N GLU A 118 8.66 -14.32 9.16
CA GLU A 118 7.36 -14.14 9.83
C GLU A 118 6.78 -12.73 9.65
N ILE A 119 7.63 -11.70 9.58
CA ILE A 119 7.21 -10.31 9.41
C ILE A 119 6.48 -10.10 8.06
N LEU A 120 7.04 -10.62 6.96
CA LEU A 120 6.40 -10.51 5.65
C LEU A 120 5.28 -11.54 5.46
N HIS A 121 5.55 -12.79 5.88
CA HIS A 121 4.60 -13.89 5.66
C HIS A 121 3.35 -13.79 6.53
N HIS A 122 3.37 -12.95 7.58
CA HIS A 122 2.17 -12.56 8.33
C HIS A 122 1.01 -12.13 7.40
N PHE A 123 1.32 -11.38 6.35
CA PHE A 123 0.32 -10.92 5.37
C PHE A 123 -0.11 -12.00 4.38
N THR A 124 0.58 -13.15 4.33
CA THR A 124 0.35 -14.23 3.37
C THR A 124 -0.22 -15.50 4.03
N GLU A 125 -0.23 -15.56 5.36
CA GLU A 125 -0.68 -16.72 6.09
C GLU A 125 -2.20 -16.80 6.15
N PRO A 126 -2.77 -18.02 6.05
CA PRO A 126 -4.19 -18.22 6.27
C PRO A 126 -4.65 -17.80 7.67
N ASN A 127 -5.80 -17.17 7.75
CA ASN A 127 -6.45 -16.86 9.02
C ASN A 127 -7.44 -17.99 9.40
N GLY A 128 -6.90 -19.22 9.54
CA GLY A 128 -7.66 -20.41 9.84
C GLY A 128 -8.16 -21.16 8.60
N SER A 129 -8.92 -22.24 8.81
CA SER A 129 -9.36 -23.14 7.75
C SER A 129 -10.49 -22.59 6.85
N SER A 130 -11.19 -21.56 7.30
CA SER A 130 -12.28 -20.92 6.56
C SER A 130 -11.81 -19.68 5.78
N ASP A 131 -10.63 -19.17 6.08
CA ASP A 131 -10.01 -18.04 5.42
C ASP A 131 -8.58 -18.41 5.04
N VAL A 132 -8.46 -19.08 3.90
CA VAL A 132 -7.20 -19.65 3.40
C VAL A 132 -6.28 -18.61 2.77
N ASP A 133 -6.80 -17.44 2.42
CA ASP A 133 -6.04 -16.37 1.79
C ASP A 133 -5.52 -15.33 2.81
N GLY A 134 -6.08 -15.31 4.03
CA GLY A 134 -5.72 -14.36 5.09
C GLY A 134 -5.83 -12.92 4.62
N MET A 135 -4.75 -12.15 4.73
CA MET A 135 -4.69 -10.78 4.20
C MET A 135 -4.37 -10.72 2.70
N ALA A 136 -4.35 -11.86 2.00
CA ALA A 136 -4.03 -11.98 0.58
C ALA A 136 -2.74 -11.25 0.17
N GLY A 137 -1.72 -11.35 1.01
CA GLY A 137 -0.39 -10.82 0.75
C GLY A 137 0.42 -11.70 -0.22
N ASP A 138 1.40 -11.11 -0.88
CA ASP A 138 2.38 -11.78 -1.73
C ASP A 138 3.79 -11.75 -1.10
N TYR A 139 4.60 -12.73 -1.45
CA TYR A 139 6.04 -12.78 -1.15
C TYR A 139 6.89 -12.90 -2.42
N GLU A 140 6.26 -12.91 -3.60
CA GLU A 140 6.88 -12.83 -4.92
C GLU A 140 6.34 -11.60 -5.66
N PHE A 141 7.22 -10.74 -6.16
CA PHE A 141 6.86 -9.44 -6.72
C PHE A 141 7.52 -9.20 -8.06
N ILE A 142 6.74 -8.78 -9.04
CA ILE A 142 7.18 -8.35 -10.35
C ILE A 142 7.62 -6.89 -10.24
N PHE A 143 8.79 -6.55 -10.77
CA PHE A 143 9.26 -5.16 -10.85
C PHE A 143 8.48 -4.39 -11.93
N MET A 144 7.78 -3.33 -11.51
CA MET A 144 7.00 -2.47 -12.40
C MET A 144 7.77 -1.17 -12.72
N GLU A 145 8.44 -0.59 -11.73
CA GLU A 145 9.27 0.60 -11.86
C GLU A 145 10.49 0.45 -10.97
N VAL A 146 11.67 0.78 -11.47
CA VAL A 146 12.91 0.78 -10.69
C VAL A 146 13.68 2.06 -10.96
N THR A 147 13.85 2.85 -9.91
CA THR A 147 14.71 4.03 -9.90
C THR A 147 15.63 3.96 -8.68
N PRO A 148 16.69 4.77 -8.59
CA PRO A 148 17.56 4.80 -7.41
C PRO A 148 16.87 5.18 -6.10
N SER A 149 15.75 5.92 -6.17
CA SER A 149 15.00 6.44 -4.99
C SER A 149 13.66 5.77 -4.77
N LYS A 150 13.10 5.08 -5.78
CA LYS A 150 11.76 4.49 -5.72
C LYS A 150 11.69 3.21 -6.53
N ILE A 151 11.06 2.20 -5.96
CA ILE A 151 10.73 0.93 -6.65
C ILE A 151 9.25 0.66 -6.44
N ILE A 152 8.55 0.31 -7.53
CA ILE A 152 7.17 -0.16 -7.49
C ILE A 152 7.16 -1.63 -7.87
N LEU A 153 6.57 -2.44 -7.02
CA LEU A 153 6.45 -3.88 -7.17
C LEU A 153 4.97 -4.27 -7.20
N LYS A 154 4.67 -5.30 -8.00
CA LYS A 154 3.34 -5.90 -8.10
C LYS A 154 3.41 -7.35 -7.65
N GLY A 155 2.56 -7.74 -6.72
CA GLY A 155 2.43 -9.12 -6.26
C GLY A 155 2.04 -10.06 -7.38
N LYS A 156 2.62 -11.24 -7.39
CA LYS A 156 2.47 -12.20 -8.47
C LYS A 156 1.16 -13.00 -8.39
N LYS A 157 0.69 -13.27 -7.18
CA LYS A 157 -0.52 -14.09 -6.95
C LYS A 157 -1.78 -13.24 -6.83
N TYR A 158 -1.72 -12.16 -6.04
CA TYR A 158 -2.89 -11.36 -5.68
C TYR A 158 -2.90 -9.97 -6.31
N ASP A 159 -1.95 -9.66 -7.20
CA ASP A 159 -1.84 -8.36 -7.88
C ASP A 159 -1.71 -7.16 -6.90
N ASN A 160 -1.35 -7.42 -5.65
CA ASN A 160 -1.18 -6.37 -4.66
C ASN A 160 0.02 -5.46 -4.98
N LYS A 161 0.11 -4.30 -4.30
CA LYS A 161 1.15 -3.31 -4.59
C LYS A 161 2.07 -3.14 -3.40
N LEU A 162 3.35 -3.07 -3.68
CA LEU A 162 4.41 -2.72 -2.75
C LEU A 162 5.20 -1.54 -3.32
N VAL A 163 5.17 -0.41 -2.65
CA VAL A 163 5.95 0.77 -3.02
C VAL A 163 7.10 0.91 -2.05
N MET A 164 8.33 0.97 -2.58
CA MET A 164 9.54 1.14 -1.80
C MET A 164 10.15 2.51 -2.07
N ILE A 165 10.39 3.28 -1.03
CA ILE A 165 11.06 4.59 -1.08
C ILE A 165 12.37 4.48 -0.33
N ARG A 166 13.46 4.90 -0.97
CA ARG A 166 14.79 4.90 -0.36
C ARG A 166 14.83 5.83 0.85
N LEU A 167 15.35 5.33 1.97
CA LEU A 167 15.58 6.15 3.15
C LEU A 167 16.87 6.95 2.98
N GLU A 168 16.75 8.27 3.01
CA GLU A 168 17.89 9.18 2.89
C GLU A 168 18.70 9.24 4.20
N GLU A 169 18.02 9.12 5.35
CA GLU A 169 18.60 9.15 6.67
C GLU A 169 18.39 7.83 7.43
N PRO A 170 19.28 7.48 8.37
CA PRO A 170 19.08 6.34 9.25
C PRO A 170 17.80 6.49 10.05
N THR A 171 16.89 5.53 9.93
CA THR A 171 15.59 5.53 10.60
C THR A 171 15.49 4.32 11.53
N ASP A 172 15.25 4.57 12.83
CA ASP A 172 14.98 3.51 13.79
C ASP A 172 13.53 3.00 13.63
N PRO A 173 13.31 1.71 13.27
CA PRO A 173 11.98 1.18 13.03
C PRO A 173 11.06 1.32 14.24
N LYS A 174 11.56 1.09 15.47
CA LYS A 174 10.72 1.14 16.67
C LYS A 174 10.17 2.54 16.92
N THR A 175 11.01 3.55 16.80
CA THR A 175 10.60 4.95 16.95
C THR A 175 9.64 5.37 15.84
N TYR A 176 9.93 4.97 14.60
CA TYR A 176 9.08 5.30 13.47
C TYR A 176 7.67 4.68 13.61
N TYR A 177 7.58 3.38 13.91
CA TYR A 177 6.28 2.72 14.06
C TYR A 177 5.53 3.13 15.32
N ALA A 178 6.23 3.52 16.39
CA ALA A 178 5.57 4.13 17.54
C ALA A 178 4.88 5.45 17.19
N SER A 179 5.46 6.25 16.28
CA SER A 179 4.81 7.47 15.79
C SER A 179 3.62 7.17 14.89
N ILE A 180 3.69 6.10 14.07
CA ILE A 180 2.53 5.62 13.28
C ILE A 180 1.39 5.18 14.20
N ALA A 181 1.68 4.36 15.21
CA ALA A 181 0.66 3.88 16.17
C ALA A 181 0.00 5.05 16.93
N ALA A 182 0.79 6.04 17.36
CA ALA A 182 0.27 7.24 18.00
C ALA A 182 -0.61 8.07 17.05
N MET A 183 -0.23 8.18 15.76
CA MET A 183 -1.03 8.85 14.74
C MET A 183 -2.36 8.11 14.52
N GLU A 184 -2.32 6.79 14.38
CA GLU A 184 -3.52 5.97 14.21
C GLU A 184 -4.47 6.10 15.40
N GLU A 185 -3.95 6.07 16.65
CA GLU A 185 -4.74 6.26 17.86
C GLU A 185 -5.41 7.64 17.91
N ASN A 186 -4.65 8.70 17.57
CA ASN A 186 -5.15 10.08 17.62
C ASN A 186 -6.16 10.41 16.52
N ALA A 187 -6.11 9.72 15.39
CA ALA A 187 -6.86 10.04 14.18
C ALA A 187 -7.89 8.96 13.79
N SER A 188 -8.18 7.99 14.64
CA SER A 188 -9.16 6.92 14.36
C SER A 188 -10.58 7.31 14.75
N PHE A 189 -11.19 8.23 13.99
CA PHE A 189 -12.60 8.56 14.08
C PHE A 189 -13.39 7.75 13.05
N GLY A 190 -14.61 7.34 13.38
CA GLY A 190 -15.42 6.52 12.47
C GLY A 190 -15.89 7.25 11.22
N ASN A 191 -16.08 8.57 11.31
CA ASN A 191 -16.60 9.38 10.22
C ASN A 191 -15.86 10.72 10.13
N TYR A 192 -15.75 11.23 8.88
CA TYR A 192 -15.14 12.52 8.56
C TYR A 192 -16.01 13.29 7.57
N TYR A 193 -16.07 14.60 7.70
CA TYR A 193 -16.57 15.47 6.64
C TYR A 193 -15.45 15.67 5.61
N PHE A 194 -15.68 15.25 4.38
CA PHE A 194 -14.79 15.55 3.27
C PHE A 194 -15.15 16.89 2.67
N ARG A 195 -14.18 17.81 2.65
CA ARG A 195 -14.33 19.18 2.13
C ARG A 195 -13.31 19.45 1.05
N VAL A 196 -13.70 20.24 0.04
CA VAL A 196 -12.81 20.71 -1.02
C VAL A 196 -13.15 22.17 -1.32
N ASN A 197 -12.16 23.06 -1.30
CA ASN A 197 -12.30 24.51 -1.48
C ASN A 197 -13.35 25.12 -0.51
N GLY A 198 -13.41 24.63 0.72
CA GLY A 198 -14.36 25.06 1.74
C GLY A 198 -15.79 24.50 1.60
N ASP A 199 -16.13 23.85 0.47
CA ASP A 199 -17.42 23.20 0.27
C ASP A 199 -17.43 21.81 0.90
N SER A 200 -18.50 21.45 1.61
CA SER A 200 -18.73 20.08 2.06
C SER A 200 -19.12 19.21 0.88
N VAL A 201 -18.31 18.19 0.58
CA VAL A 201 -18.50 17.29 -0.55
C VAL A 201 -19.29 16.07 -0.13
N SER A 202 -18.85 15.36 0.93
CA SER A 202 -19.51 14.16 1.43
C SER A 202 -19.11 13.84 2.86
N MET A 203 -19.73 12.78 3.42
CA MET A 203 -19.24 12.07 4.61
C MET A 203 -18.32 10.94 4.17
N ALA A 204 -17.11 10.89 4.68
CA ALA A 204 -16.20 9.77 4.56
C ALA A 204 -16.36 8.83 5.76
N ILE A 205 -16.49 7.54 5.51
CA ILE A 205 -16.56 6.50 6.54
C ILE A 205 -15.23 5.78 6.59
N LEU A 206 -14.55 5.85 7.74
CA LEU A 206 -13.32 5.11 7.96
C LEU A 206 -13.64 3.65 8.30
N SER A 207 -13.13 2.72 7.50
CA SER A 207 -13.12 1.30 7.78
C SER A 207 -11.73 0.77 7.51
N ASP A 208 -11.12 0.14 8.52
CA ASP A 208 -9.71 -0.20 8.49
C ASP A 208 -8.86 1.04 8.10
N ARG A 209 -8.07 0.97 7.04
CA ARG A 209 -7.28 2.10 6.52
C ARG A 209 -7.79 2.54 5.14
N VAL A 210 -9.13 2.63 5.04
CA VAL A 210 -9.83 3.08 3.83
C VAL A 210 -10.87 4.13 4.20
N LEU A 211 -10.80 5.30 3.58
CA LEU A 211 -11.84 6.33 3.65
C LEU A 211 -12.84 6.09 2.52
N ASN A 212 -14.01 5.56 2.85
CA ASN A 212 -15.09 5.31 1.90
C ASN A 212 -15.93 6.58 1.76
N ILE A 213 -15.99 7.15 0.56
CA ILE A 213 -16.73 8.36 0.23
C ILE A 213 -17.79 8.08 -0.85
N ALA A 214 -18.92 8.78 -0.75
CA ALA A 214 -19.93 8.81 -1.81
C ALA A 214 -20.30 10.27 -2.05
N TYR A 215 -20.13 10.76 -3.28
CA TYR A 215 -20.35 12.16 -3.62
C TYR A 215 -21.06 12.33 -4.96
N GLU A 216 -21.77 13.45 -5.09
CA GLU A 216 -22.45 13.82 -6.34
C GLU A 216 -21.48 14.52 -7.31
N GLN A 217 -21.57 14.14 -8.57
CA GLN A 217 -20.80 14.69 -9.67
C GLN A 217 -21.69 14.93 -10.88
N PHE A 218 -21.49 16.03 -11.61
CA PHE A 218 -22.11 16.20 -12.92
C PHE A 218 -21.31 15.46 -13.99
N ASP A 219 -21.98 14.59 -14.74
CA ASP A 219 -21.37 13.86 -15.85
C ASP A 219 -21.17 14.76 -17.10
N GLU A 220 -20.64 14.19 -18.19
CA GLU A 220 -20.42 14.90 -19.45
C GLU A 220 -21.74 15.41 -20.08
N SER A 221 -22.87 14.79 -19.78
CA SER A 221 -24.22 15.19 -20.23
C SER A 221 -24.81 16.28 -19.33
N GLY A 222 -24.26 16.50 -18.13
CA GLY A 222 -24.75 17.43 -17.14
C GLY A 222 -25.76 16.83 -16.17
N ASP A 223 -25.92 15.52 -16.19
CA ASP A 223 -26.75 14.81 -15.24
C ASP A 223 -25.96 14.55 -13.94
N VAL A 224 -26.68 14.52 -12.80
CA VAL A 224 -26.06 14.23 -11.50
C VAL A 224 -25.91 12.71 -11.36
N VAL A 225 -24.69 12.27 -11.12
CA VAL A 225 -24.35 10.87 -10.81
C VAL A 225 -23.69 10.79 -9.45
N VAL A 226 -23.90 9.70 -8.72
CA VAL A 226 -23.21 9.43 -7.46
C VAL A 226 -21.98 8.60 -7.76
N GLN A 227 -20.83 9.07 -7.31
CA GLN A 227 -19.56 8.36 -7.33
C GLN A 227 -19.29 7.76 -5.95
N GLU A 228 -18.83 6.53 -5.93
CA GLU A 228 -18.41 5.83 -4.71
C GLU A 228 -16.94 5.45 -4.85
N GLU A 229 -16.12 5.88 -3.89
CA GLU A 229 -14.68 5.66 -3.88
C GLU A 229 -14.21 5.14 -2.51
N GLY A 230 -13.31 4.16 -2.53
CA GLY A 230 -12.57 3.71 -1.37
C GLY A 230 -11.13 4.23 -1.43
N LEU A 231 -10.80 5.22 -0.65
CA LEU A 231 -9.48 5.84 -0.60
C LEU A 231 -8.60 5.08 0.40
N ALA A 232 -7.92 4.04 -0.06
CA ALA A 232 -6.96 3.29 0.74
C ALA A 232 -5.73 4.16 1.04
N PHE A 233 -5.17 4.03 2.25
CA PHE A 233 -4.02 4.82 2.66
C PHE A 233 -3.09 4.05 3.61
N THR A 234 -1.87 4.58 3.79
CA THR A 234 -0.97 4.26 4.90
C THR A 234 -0.92 5.45 5.85
N PHE A 235 -0.79 5.19 7.16
CA PHE A 235 -0.42 6.22 8.11
C PHE A 235 1.03 6.64 7.89
N THR A 236 1.30 7.92 8.11
CA THR A 236 2.63 8.52 8.20
C THR A 236 2.83 9.05 9.62
N PRO A 237 4.04 9.43 10.05
CA PRO A 237 4.24 10.04 11.36
C PRO A 237 3.43 11.32 11.61
N THR A 238 2.99 12.00 10.55
CA THR A 238 2.26 13.28 10.64
C THR A 238 0.82 13.22 10.13
N GLY A 239 0.41 12.10 9.52
CA GLY A 239 -0.94 12.01 8.95
C GLY A 239 -1.17 10.75 8.13
N ILE A 240 -1.71 10.89 6.91
CA ILE A 240 -1.97 9.79 5.99
C ILE A 240 -1.44 10.09 4.58
N LYS A 241 -1.11 9.03 3.86
CA LYS A 241 -0.79 9.08 2.44
C LYS A 241 -1.69 8.10 1.69
N LEU A 242 -2.41 8.60 0.69
CA LEU A 242 -3.28 7.78 -0.14
C LEU A 242 -2.46 6.80 -1.00
N TYR A 243 -3.05 5.66 -1.31
CA TYR A 243 -2.50 4.63 -2.20
C TYR A 243 -2.16 5.17 -3.59
N GLU A 244 -3.06 5.93 -4.15
CA GLU A 244 -2.93 6.68 -5.40
C GLU A 244 -3.51 8.07 -5.21
N PRO A 245 -3.01 9.07 -5.96
CA PRO A 245 -3.59 10.39 -5.90
C PRO A 245 -5.08 10.36 -6.27
N PHE A 246 -5.93 10.79 -5.37
CA PHE A 246 -7.35 10.95 -5.64
C PHE A 246 -7.61 12.21 -6.45
N VAL A 247 -8.38 12.09 -7.53
CA VAL A 247 -8.73 13.21 -8.40
C VAL A 247 -10.21 13.49 -8.25
N TYR A 248 -10.53 14.54 -7.48
CA TYR A 248 -11.89 15.01 -7.32
C TYR A 248 -12.24 16.04 -8.41
N THR A 249 -13.41 15.89 -9.02
CA THR A 249 -14.02 16.92 -9.83
C THR A 249 -15.54 16.94 -9.59
N LYS A 250 -16.09 18.13 -9.40
CA LYS A 250 -17.54 18.32 -9.20
C LYS A 250 -18.32 18.24 -10.50
N ASP A 251 -17.69 18.59 -11.62
CA ASP A 251 -18.33 18.66 -12.94
C ASP A 251 -17.34 18.22 -14.02
N LEU A 252 -17.59 17.07 -14.65
CA LEU A 252 -16.73 16.51 -15.70
C LEU A 252 -16.62 17.42 -16.93
N ARG A 253 -17.55 18.34 -17.14
CA ARG A 253 -17.50 19.33 -18.24
C ARG A 253 -16.55 20.50 -17.94
N SER A 254 -16.13 20.63 -16.67
CA SER A 254 -15.17 21.64 -16.25
C SER A 254 -13.75 21.05 -16.22
N ASN A 255 -12.74 21.90 -16.46
CA ASN A 255 -11.34 21.51 -16.27
C ASN A 255 -10.87 21.65 -14.81
N SER A 256 -11.80 21.86 -13.88
CA SER A 256 -11.49 22.06 -12.47
C SER A 256 -11.37 20.70 -11.77
N GLN A 257 -10.15 20.20 -11.74
CA GLN A 257 -9.82 18.96 -11.03
C GLN A 257 -8.93 19.30 -9.83
N VAL A 258 -9.21 18.65 -8.70
CA VAL A 258 -8.39 18.75 -7.50
C VAL A 258 -7.75 17.38 -7.27
N LYS A 259 -6.42 17.33 -7.32
CA LYS A 259 -5.64 16.11 -7.12
C LYS A 259 -4.98 16.15 -5.75
N MET A 260 -5.20 15.13 -4.93
CA MET A 260 -4.72 15.08 -3.56
C MET A 260 -4.17 13.68 -3.22
N GLU A 261 -3.12 13.64 -2.41
CA GLU A 261 -2.46 12.38 -2.03
C GLU A 261 -1.99 12.40 -0.57
N ASN A 262 -1.48 13.54 -0.08
CA ASN A 262 -0.82 13.66 1.21
C ASN A 262 -1.62 14.56 2.15
N PHE A 263 -1.83 14.08 3.38
CA PHE A 263 -2.59 14.82 4.40
C PHE A 263 -1.86 14.76 5.73
N ASP A 264 -1.71 15.91 6.38
CA ASP A 264 -1.21 16.01 7.74
C ASP A 264 -2.36 16.18 8.74
N TRP A 265 -2.19 15.56 9.92
CA TRP A 265 -3.16 15.64 11.01
C TRP A 265 -2.97 16.91 11.83
N ASN A 266 -4.04 17.63 12.02
CA ASN A 266 -4.12 18.77 12.94
C ASN A 266 -4.92 18.34 14.18
N GLU A 267 -4.25 18.17 15.32
CA GLU A 267 -4.87 17.69 16.55
C GLU A 267 -5.85 18.70 17.15
N GLU A 268 -5.62 20.02 16.98
CA GLU A 268 -6.51 21.06 17.51
C GLU A 268 -7.81 21.14 16.72
N ALA A 269 -7.71 21.07 15.39
CA ALA A 269 -8.85 21.10 14.49
C ALA A 269 -9.51 19.72 14.31
N VAL A 270 -8.85 18.65 14.75
CA VAL A 270 -9.27 17.25 14.57
C VAL A 270 -9.51 16.94 13.08
N THR A 271 -8.53 17.31 12.24
CA THR A 271 -8.69 17.34 10.78
C THR A 271 -7.43 16.83 10.09
N PHE A 272 -7.57 15.98 9.08
CA PHE A 272 -6.55 15.75 8.08
C PHE A 272 -6.59 16.85 7.02
N THR A 273 -5.56 17.66 6.93
CA THR A 273 -5.45 18.76 5.95
C THR A 273 -4.50 18.34 4.82
N CYS A 274 -4.93 18.52 3.58
CA CYS A 274 -4.10 18.22 2.41
C CYS A 274 -2.86 19.12 2.37
N THR A 275 -1.68 18.51 2.13
CA THR A 275 -0.40 19.21 2.05
C THR A 275 0.12 19.34 0.62
N ASP A 276 -0.62 18.83 -0.37
CA ASP A 276 -0.25 18.96 -1.76
C ASP A 276 -0.38 20.41 -2.25
N ALA A 277 0.59 20.87 -3.04
CA ALA A 277 0.71 22.27 -3.40
C ALA A 277 -0.52 22.80 -4.14
N GLY A 278 -1.15 23.85 -3.58
CA GLY A 278 -2.30 24.54 -4.17
C GLY A 278 -3.63 23.79 -4.02
N VAL A 279 -3.69 22.78 -3.15
CA VAL A 279 -4.88 21.99 -2.87
C VAL A 279 -5.48 22.43 -1.54
N ASP A 280 -6.75 22.86 -1.56
CA ASP A 280 -7.57 23.10 -0.38
C ASP A 280 -8.56 21.94 -0.23
N ALA A 281 -8.15 20.92 0.52
CA ALA A 281 -8.97 19.74 0.80
C ALA A 281 -8.68 19.21 2.21
N GLU A 282 -9.71 18.70 2.86
CA GLU A 282 -9.60 18.19 4.23
C GLU A 282 -10.60 17.08 4.53
N PHE A 283 -10.24 16.25 5.53
CA PHE A 283 -11.15 15.31 6.19
C PHE A 283 -11.27 15.76 7.66
N GLU A 284 -12.34 16.48 7.99
CA GLU A 284 -12.65 16.94 9.37
C GLU A 284 -13.41 15.84 10.11
N ALA A 285 -12.90 15.41 11.26
CA ALA A 285 -13.56 14.37 12.06
C ALA A 285 -14.99 14.77 12.48
N TYR A 286 -15.93 13.86 12.28
CA TYR A 286 -17.29 14.06 12.79
C TYR A 286 -17.32 13.79 14.30
N LEU A 287 -17.58 14.83 15.07
CA LEU A 287 -17.73 14.76 16.51
C LEU A 287 -19.23 14.92 16.84
N PRO A 288 -19.91 13.86 17.32
CA PRO A 288 -21.32 13.95 17.73
C PRO A 288 -21.49 14.94 18.90
N GLU A 289 -22.70 15.52 19.02
CA GLU A 289 -23.02 16.43 20.13
C GLU A 289 -22.72 15.77 21.48
N GLY A 290 -21.97 16.48 22.34
CA GLY A 290 -21.54 15.97 23.64
C GLY A 290 -20.34 15.04 23.61
N TYR A 291 -19.67 14.86 22.45
CA TYR A 291 -18.42 14.13 22.37
C TYR A 291 -17.39 14.67 23.36
N ARG A 292 -16.67 13.77 24.03
CA ARG A 292 -15.59 14.11 24.97
C ARG A 292 -14.38 13.27 24.65
N PHE A 293 -13.24 13.90 24.52
CA PHE A 293 -11.98 13.18 24.38
C PHE A 293 -11.65 12.43 25.67
N TYR A 294 -11.06 11.24 25.55
CA TYR A 294 -10.68 10.47 26.75
C TYR A 294 -9.72 11.25 27.66
N LYS A 295 -8.87 12.11 27.07
CA LYS A 295 -7.95 13.01 27.79
C LYS A 295 -8.66 13.97 28.74
N ASP A 296 -9.94 14.30 28.47
CA ASP A 296 -10.76 15.14 29.32
C ASP A 296 -11.18 14.42 30.63
N PHE A 297 -11.01 13.09 30.65
CA PHE A 297 -11.31 12.24 31.82
C PHE A 297 -10.05 11.77 32.54
N ILE A 298 -8.86 12.12 32.05
CA ILE A 298 -7.61 11.84 32.75
C ILE A 298 -7.40 12.89 33.82
N GLY A 299 -7.35 12.43 35.09
CA GLY A 299 -7.13 13.35 36.21
C GLY A 299 -7.47 12.70 37.55
N THR A 300 -7.35 13.49 38.61
CA THR A 300 -7.76 13.07 39.95
C THR A 300 -9.20 13.48 40.18
N TYR A 301 -10.08 12.49 40.37
CA TYR A 301 -11.49 12.71 40.63
C TYR A 301 -11.82 12.51 42.12
N THR A 302 -12.52 13.46 42.71
CA THR A 302 -13.04 13.31 44.10
C THR A 302 -14.47 12.84 44.00
N MET A 303 -14.77 11.66 44.55
CA MET A 303 -16.13 11.16 44.65
C MET A 303 -16.90 11.98 45.73
N LYS A 304 -17.97 12.62 45.30
CA LYS A 304 -18.81 13.44 46.21
C LYS A 304 -19.85 12.59 47.02
N HIS A 305 -20.03 11.32 46.65
CA HIS A 305 -21.01 10.43 47.31
C HIS A 305 -20.39 9.07 47.66
N SER A 306 -20.20 8.81 48.95
CA SER A 306 -19.61 7.56 49.46
C SER A 306 -20.52 6.34 49.37
N CYS A 307 -21.81 6.52 49.15
CA CYS A 307 -22.80 5.41 49.13
C CYS A 307 -22.76 4.56 47.85
N LEU A 308 -22.13 5.01 46.77
CA LEU A 308 -22.00 4.23 45.53
C LEU A 308 -20.90 3.15 45.60
N LEU A 309 -19.97 3.24 46.56
CA LEU A 309 -18.89 2.27 46.75
C LEU A 309 -19.35 0.86 47.16
N TYR A 310 -20.55 0.76 47.74
CA TYR A 310 -21.08 -0.52 48.26
C TYR A 310 -22.08 -1.22 47.32
N THR A 311 -22.50 -0.58 46.22
CA THR A 311 -23.54 -1.11 45.34
C THR A 311 -23.02 -1.69 44.02
N SER A 312 -21.74 -1.46 43.69
CA SER A 312 -21.10 -2.01 42.48
C SER A 312 -19.68 -2.43 42.80
N PRO A 313 -19.46 -3.69 43.21
CA PRO A 313 -18.11 -4.21 43.33
C PRO A 313 -17.39 -4.16 41.96
N SER A 314 -16.15 -3.71 41.99
CA SER A 314 -15.31 -3.71 40.78
C SER A 314 -15.23 -5.13 40.17
N PRO A 315 -15.19 -5.29 38.88
CA PRO A 315 -14.94 -6.60 38.23
C PRO A 315 -13.77 -7.37 38.81
N ARG A 316 -12.76 -6.67 39.35
CA ARG A 316 -11.60 -7.27 40.02
C ARG A 316 -11.91 -7.85 41.41
N ASP A 317 -12.96 -7.36 42.04
CA ASP A 317 -13.36 -7.85 43.38
C ASP A 317 -14.20 -9.13 43.32
N THR A 318 -14.81 -9.40 42.16
CA THR A 318 -15.57 -10.62 41.90
C THR A 318 -14.69 -11.82 41.53
N GLU A 319 -13.45 -11.58 41.04
CA GLU A 319 -12.51 -12.66 40.71
C GLU A 319 -11.74 -13.21 41.93
N ARG A 320 -11.68 -12.47 43.07
CA ARG A 320 -10.99 -12.93 44.29
C ARG A 320 -11.85 -13.77 45.22
N SER A 321 -13.13 -13.96 44.93
CA SER A 321 -14.07 -14.75 45.76
C SER A 321 -14.51 -16.05 45.11
N ARG A 322 -13.74 -16.57 44.15
CA ARG A 322 -13.90 -17.92 43.59
C ARG A 322 -12.70 -18.79 43.85
#